data_d90186abb0787a9bf98ae4b0a34ec9fd
#
_entry.id   d90186abb0787a9bf98ae4b0a34ec9fd
#
_cell.length_a   1.000
_cell.length_b   1.000
_cell.length_c   1.000
_cell.angle_alpha   90.00
_cell.angle_beta   90.00
_cell.angle_gamma   90.00
#
_symmetry.space_group_name_H-M   'P 1'
#
loop_
_entity.id
_entity.type
_entity.pdbx_description
1 polymer ?
#
loop_
_entity_poly.entity_id
_entity_poly.type
_entity_poly.pdbx_seq_one_letter_code
_entity_poly.pdbx_strand_id
1 'polypeptide(L)' 'MIHKISTEQKRQIPNIVFECGDFENDIEMLLIEREGEFHFYLHNSFTDDSMVMKVDIRDFARMFASLSEYFQRDRIKI' A
#
# COMPACT_ATOMS: atom_id res chain seq x y z
N MET A 1 15.58 4.51 9.08
CA MET A 1 16.37 3.77 8.11
C MET A 1 15.47 2.88 7.29
N ILE A 2 15.62 3.01 6.01
CA ILE A 2 14.71 2.43 5.05
C ILE A 2 15.33 1.17 4.49
N HIS A 3 14.61 0.06 4.56
CA HIS A 3 15.10 -1.22 4.09
C HIS A 3 14.31 -1.68 2.88
N LYS A 4 15.03 -2.20 1.91
CA LYS A 4 14.40 -2.85 0.77
C LYS A 4 13.65 -4.08 1.26
N ILE A 5 12.38 -4.19 0.87
CA ILE A 5 11.58 -5.35 1.20
C ILE A 5 11.83 -6.42 0.14
N SER A 6 12.57 -7.45 0.51
CA SER A 6 12.81 -8.58 -0.37
C SER A 6 11.59 -9.51 -0.39
N THR A 7 11.56 -10.42 -1.36
CA THR A 7 10.52 -11.43 -1.43
C THR A 7 10.46 -12.28 -0.16
N GLU A 8 11.63 -12.59 0.41
CA GLU A 8 11.69 -13.34 1.66
C GLU A 8 11.10 -12.56 2.83
N GLN A 9 11.42 -11.26 2.89
CA GLN A 9 10.88 -10.40 3.93
C GLN A 9 9.37 -10.29 3.84
N LYS A 10 8.82 -10.21 2.64
CA LYS A 10 7.37 -10.22 2.43
C LYS A 10 6.72 -11.48 2.97
N ARG A 11 7.35 -12.62 2.75
CA ARG A 11 6.83 -13.90 3.26
C ARG A 11 6.84 -13.97 4.78
N GLN A 12 7.74 -13.21 5.40
CA GLN A 12 7.84 -13.15 6.86
C GLN A 12 6.91 -12.12 7.48
N ILE A 13 6.37 -11.21 6.66
CA ILE A 13 5.42 -10.22 7.15
C ILE A 13 4.07 -10.90 7.33
N PRO A 14 3.57 -11.00 8.57
CA PRO A 14 2.23 -11.53 8.77
C PRO A 14 1.18 -10.54 8.29
N ASN A 15 0.09 -11.06 7.77
CA ASN A 15 -1.11 -10.28 7.46
C ASN A 15 -0.88 -9.15 6.46
N ILE A 16 -0.36 -9.49 5.29
CA ILE A 16 -0.39 -8.57 4.16
C ILE A 16 -1.84 -8.49 3.69
N VAL A 17 -2.43 -7.31 3.83
CA VAL A 17 -3.83 -7.09 3.49
C VAL A 17 -3.97 -6.81 2.00
N PHE A 18 -3.03 -6.08 1.44
CA PHE A 18 -3.07 -5.68 0.05
C PHE A 18 -1.67 -5.36 -0.44
N GLU A 19 -1.39 -5.70 -1.68
CA GLU A 19 -0.13 -5.30 -2.32
C GLU A 19 -0.39 -4.90 -3.77
N CYS A 20 0.37 -3.93 -4.22
CA CYS A 20 0.36 -3.51 -5.61
C CYS A 20 1.70 -2.87 -5.94
N GLY A 21 1.90 -2.57 -7.22
CA GLY A 21 3.13 -1.95 -7.64
C GLY A 21 2.99 -1.21 -8.95
N ASP A 22 3.89 -0.29 -9.17
CA ASP A 22 4.07 0.39 -10.44
C ASP A 22 5.45 0.02 -10.96
N PHE A 23 5.50 -0.98 -11.82
CA PHE A 23 6.75 -1.52 -12.31
C PHE A 23 7.52 -0.55 -13.19
N GLU A 24 6.83 0.36 -13.86
CA GLU A 24 7.49 1.36 -14.69
C GLU A 24 8.30 2.35 -13.85
N ASN A 25 7.84 2.63 -12.66
CA ASN A 25 8.50 3.57 -11.76
C ASN A 25 9.19 2.88 -10.59
N ASP A 26 9.32 1.56 -10.64
CA ASP A 26 10.00 0.75 -9.62
C ASP A 26 9.42 0.98 -8.22
N ILE A 27 8.11 1.15 -8.13
CA ILE A 27 7.44 1.41 -6.87
C ILE A 27 6.62 0.20 -6.46
N GLU A 28 6.75 -0.17 -5.20
CA GLU A 28 6.00 -1.24 -4.59
C GLU A 28 5.27 -0.71 -3.37
N MET A 29 4.04 -1.17 -3.18
CA MET A 29 3.19 -0.72 -2.08
C MET A 29 2.56 -1.91 -1.37
N LEU A 30 2.63 -1.89 -0.04
CA LEU A 30 2.02 -2.90 0.81
C LEU A 30 1.16 -2.24 1.86
N LEU A 31 0.00 -2.84 2.10
CA LEU A 31 -0.79 -2.54 3.29
C LEU A 31 -0.70 -3.74 4.22
N ILE A 32 -0.18 -3.53 5.41
CA ILE A 32 -0.04 -4.60 6.40
C ILE A 32 -0.84 -4.30 7.65
N GLU A 33 -1.26 -5.35 8.32
CA GLU A 33 -1.92 -5.27 9.61
C GLU A 33 -1.04 -5.96 10.65
N ARG A 34 -0.85 -5.31 11.78
CA ARG A 34 -0.10 -5.87 12.91
C ARG A 34 -0.76 -5.41 14.20
N GLU A 35 -1.22 -6.38 14.98
CA GLU A 35 -1.82 -6.13 16.29
C GLU A 35 -2.97 -5.11 16.23
N GLY A 36 -3.79 -5.19 15.19
CA GLY A 36 -4.91 -4.28 15.01
C GLY A 36 -4.54 -2.94 14.40
N GLU A 37 -3.27 -2.71 14.10
CA GLU A 37 -2.82 -1.49 13.45
C GLU A 37 -2.52 -1.73 11.98
N PHE A 38 -2.85 -0.75 11.15
CA PHE A 38 -2.61 -0.82 9.72
C PHE A 38 -1.49 0.12 9.34
N HIS A 39 -0.59 -0.36 8.48
CA HIS A 39 0.55 0.42 8.01
C HIS A 39 0.68 0.29 6.49
N PHE A 40 0.94 1.41 5.85
CA PHE A 40 1.33 1.45 4.46
C PHE A 40 2.83 1.46 4.35
N TYR A 41 3.35 0.57 3.52
CA TYR A 41 4.73 0.58 3.07
C TYR A 41 4.78 1.00 1.63
N LEU A 42 5.64 1.96 1.33
CA LEU A 42 5.94 2.37 -0.03
C LEU A 42 7.45 2.24 -0.23
N HIS A 43 7.85 1.52 -1.25
CA HIS A 43 9.26 1.26 -1.52
C HIS A 43 9.59 1.52 -2.97
N ASN A 44 10.65 2.31 -3.20
CA ASN A 44 11.20 2.53 -4.52
C ASN A 44 12.44 1.66 -4.66
N SER A 45 12.36 0.65 -5.52
CA SER A 45 13.46 -0.32 -5.68
C SER A 45 14.65 0.25 -6.41
N PHE A 46 14.47 1.31 -7.19
CA PHE A 46 15.57 1.95 -7.90
C PHE A 46 16.46 2.76 -6.95
N THR A 47 15.84 3.59 -6.12
CA THR A 47 16.58 4.43 -5.17
C THR A 47 16.81 3.74 -3.83
N ASP A 48 16.14 2.63 -3.60
CA ASP A 48 16.12 1.91 -2.33
C ASP A 48 15.59 2.74 -1.17
N ASP A 49 14.75 3.72 -1.48
CA ASP A 49 14.05 4.49 -0.48
C ASP A 49 12.73 3.82 -0.13
N SER A 50 12.36 3.87 1.13
CA SER A 50 11.03 3.43 1.52
C SER A 50 10.47 4.32 2.60
N MET A 51 9.17 4.21 2.76
CA MET A 51 8.40 5.03 3.68
C MET A 51 7.34 4.14 4.30
N VAL A 52 7.08 4.34 5.57
CA VAL A 52 6.00 3.65 6.26
C VAL A 52 5.12 4.69 6.92
N MET A 53 3.81 4.45 6.85
CA MET A 53 2.84 5.35 7.45
C MET A 53 1.78 4.54 8.17
N LYS A 54 1.49 4.90 9.41
CA LYS A 54 0.36 4.32 10.14
C LYS A 54 -0.93 4.87 9.54
N VAL A 55 -1.90 3.99 9.33
CA VAL A 55 -3.15 4.33 8.69
C VAL A 55 -4.31 4.06 9.63
N ASP A 56 -5.20 5.02 9.76
CA ASP A 56 -6.48 4.79 10.43
C ASP A 56 -7.41 4.09 9.45
N ILE A 57 -7.90 2.90 9.82
CA ILE A 57 -8.76 2.12 8.94
C ILE A 57 -10.03 2.87 8.54
N ARG A 58 -10.49 3.80 9.37
CA ARG A 58 -11.66 4.61 9.06
C ARG A 58 -11.37 5.59 7.93
N ASP A 59 -10.17 6.15 7.90
CA ASP A 59 -9.74 7.00 6.79
C ASP A 59 -9.64 6.20 5.50
N PHE A 60 -9.19 4.96 5.62
CA PHE A 60 -9.13 4.07 4.49
C PHE A 60 -10.51 3.78 3.91
N ALA A 61 -11.47 3.52 4.79
CA ALA A 61 -12.85 3.27 4.37
C ALA A 61 -13.44 4.49 3.67
N ARG A 62 -13.15 5.69 4.18
CA ARG A 62 -13.59 6.93 3.55
C ARG A 62 -12.97 7.12 2.18
N MET A 63 -11.67 6.82 2.06
CA MET A 63 -10.98 6.90 0.78
C MET A 63 -11.60 5.95 -0.23
N PHE A 64 -11.87 4.72 0.19
CA PHE A 64 -12.48 3.74 -0.68
C PHE A 64 -13.87 4.20 -1.17
N ALA A 65 -14.68 4.74 -0.26
CA ALA A 65 -15.99 5.26 -0.61
C ALA A 65 -15.89 6.43 -1.60
N SER A 66 -14.92 7.31 -1.39
CA SER A 66 -14.69 8.46 -2.28
C SER A 66 -14.25 8.00 -3.68
N LEU A 67 -13.38 7.01 -3.74
CA LEU A 67 -12.93 6.44 -5.02
C LEU A 67 -14.10 5.79 -5.76
N SER A 68 -14.92 5.02 -5.04
CA SER A 68 -16.08 4.38 -5.64
C SER A 68 -17.05 5.40 -6.22
N GLU A 69 -17.30 6.47 -5.49
CA GLU A 69 -18.15 7.56 -5.96
C GLU A 69 -17.55 8.24 -7.20
N TYR A 70 -16.27 8.48 -7.18
CA TYR A 70 -15.57 9.10 -8.30
C TYR A 70 -15.70 8.26 -9.57
N PHE A 71 -15.49 6.95 -9.46
CA PHE A 71 -15.61 6.04 -10.60
C PHE A 71 -17.03 5.98 -11.15
N GLN A 72 -18.02 5.99 -10.27
CA GLN A 72 -19.41 6.00 -10.70
C GLN A 72 -19.78 7.29 -11.39
N ARG A 73 -19.35 8.43 -10.85
CA ARG A 73 -19.68 9.74 -11.39
C ARG A 73 -19.05 9.98 -12.75
N ASP A 74 -17.78 9.67 -12.89
CA ASP A 74 -17.03 9.95 -14.11
C ASP A 74 -17.05 8.81 -15.11
N ARG A 75 -17.68 7.69 -14.74
CA ARG A 75 -17.78 6.50 -15.57
C ARG A 75 -16.42 6.04 -16.11
N ILE A 76 -15.43 6.08 -15.29
CA ILE A 76 -14.10 5.64 -15.68
C ILE A 76 -14.16 4.14 -15.94
N LYS A 77 -13.86 3.76 -17.17
CA LYS A 77 -13.76 2.35 -17.54
C LYS A 77 -12.34 1.90 -17.30
N ILE A 78 -12.24 0.88 -16.50
CA ILE A 78 -10.94 0.26 -16.21
C ILE A 78 -10.79 -0.96 -17.11
#